data_505bc1ea7d61b5a37268c97cf167c7c2
#
_entry.id   505bc1ea7d61b5a37268c97cf167c7c2
#
_cell.length_a   1.000
_cell.length_b   1.000
_cell.length_c   1.000
_cell.angle_alpha   90.00
_cell.angle_beta   90.00
_cell.angle_gamma   90.00
#
_symmetry.space_group_name_H-M   'P 1'
#
loop_
_entity.id
_entity.type
_entity.pdbx_description
1 polymer ?
#
loop_
_entity_poly.entity_id
_entity_poly.type
_entity_poly.pdbx_seq_one_letter_code
_entity_poly.pdbx_strand_id
1 'polypeptide(L)'
;VDEGYSEELVSEILRKHPGMTRQELERLVEEKVREFGGIIRRDAALLLVAKELGVAVPREKMPRSLSTLRVRDVAAGFRGVDLEGYVIEMSSLGLTKEGKPYLRFLFTDGEDAIRAVAWDDAARAAAGVSIGARVLLRKVSVTQRRGRLEVVLGRGSSLEVREPPSLHSLSELLSRFKARTEVLEVRKVFREAERTVLFCVDRRCNPVCLVLPPDAEVPKDSFVLSNFSEERFRGLRVLKCGRDCFLEALKEHAGECPPTALQDLVVKGQVVGYLLFGKPGGRLFLLTEGWQLLDLAMFSDAYLPSVKSFLGRAVELWGVTRGKTGLVASQFLQFQLLEEQVRMPEFHYTEKSLLAATGPVSVRVTLISLKLRSKCLGGEPLFHLLALVDDGTASVQALSNSPGVLRELYSIEEGDLCEMSSEVIGKISDYVSSELRGADLYLEGLLVGAVNKLLLIHRVKVL
;
A
#
# COMPACT_ATOMS: atom_id res chain seq x y z
N VAL A 1 13.62 19.01 38.22
CA VAL A 1 12.58 19.41 39.19
C VAL A 1 13.14 20.53 40.03
N ASP A 2 12.54 21.71 39.97
CA ASP A 2 12.95 22.84 40.78
C ASP A 2 12.64 22.53 42.26
N GLU A 3 13.65 22.13 43.02
CA GLU A 3 13.57 21.92 44.48
C GLU A 3 13.13 23.23 45.17
N GLY A 4 13.38 24.39 44.56
CA GLY A 4 13.05 25.67 45.09
C GLY A 4 11.55 25.96 45.28
N TYR A 5 10.67 25.45 44.40
CA TYR A 5 9.24 25.72 44.48
C TYR A 5 8.54 24.94 45.60
N SER A 6 8.91 23.68 45.78
CA SER A 6 8.38 22.86 46.88
C SER A 6 8.72 23.48 48.25
N GLU A 7 9.89 24.02 48.42
CA GLU A 7 10.32 24.67 49.65
C GLU A 7 9.59 26.03 49.89
N GLU A 8 9.37 26.83 48.84
CA GLU A 8 8.57 28.06 48.96
C GLU A 8 7.12 27.77 49.39
N LEU A 9 6.49 26.73 48.81
CA LEU A 9 5.11 26.33 49.17
C LEU A 9 5.04 25.78 50.60
N VAL A 10 6.00 24.97 50.99
CA VAL A 10 6.13 24.46 52.35
C VAL A 10 6.28 25.63 53.33
N SER A 11 7.14 26.62 53.04
CA SER A 11 7.33 27.83 53.88
C SER A 11 6.05 28.65 53.98
N GLU A 12 5.27 28.82 52.89
CA GLU A 12 4.01 29.54 52.85
C GLU A 12 2.92 28.85 53.69
N ILE A 13 2.85 27.48 53.62
CA ILE A 13 1.91 26.68 54.42
C ILE A 13 2.24 26.86 55.90
N LEU A 14 3.50 26.69 56.31
CA LEU A 14 3.93 26.82 57.70
C LEU A 14 3.77 28.22 58.22
N ARG A 15 3.95 29.25 57.39
CA ARG A 15 3.69 30.66 57.77
C ARG A 15 2.21 30.91 58.07
N LYS A 16 1.27 30.35 57.29
CA LYS A 16 -0.15 30.49 57.50
C LYS A 16 -0.73 29.63 58.59
N HIS A 17 -0.05 28.55 58.93
CA HIS A 17 -0.42 27.58 59.97
C HIS A 17 0.71 27.43 61.00
N PRO A 18 0.93 28.43 61.90
CA PRO A 18 2.06 28.48 62.82
C PRO A 18 2.06 27.34 63.89
N GLY A 19 0.93 26.63 64.02
CA GLY A 19 0.82 25.45 64.87
C GLY A 19 1.22 24.12 64.22
N MET A 20 1.52 24.14 62.90
CA MET A 20 1.86 22.97 62.12
C MET A 20 3.40 22.82 62.00
N THR A 21 3.90 21.67 62.34
CA THR A 21 5.34 21.38 62.14
C THR A 21 5.60 20.86 60.72
N ARG A 22 6.84 20.98 60.24
CA ARG A 22 7.24 20.44 58.94
C ARG A 22 7.01 18.91 58.87
N GLN A 23 7.22 18.21 60.01
CA GLN A 23 6.98 16.78 60.05
C GLN A 23 5.51 16.41 59.92
N GLU A 24 4.60 17.17 60.48
CA GLU A 24 3.15 17.01 60.32
C GLU A 24 2.69 17.25 58.88
N LEU A 25 3.25 18.30 58.25
CA LEU A 25 2.96 18.58 56.83
C LEU A 25 3.46 17.41 55.95
N GLU A 26 4.66 16.93 56.18
CA GLU A 26 5.20 15.74 55.47
C GLU A 26 4.33 14.52 55.64
N ARG A 27 3.83 14.24 56.84
CA ARG A 27 2.89 13.15 57.11
C ARG A 27 1.59 13.30 56.34
N LEU A 28 1.02 14.52 56.29
CA LEU A 28 -0.21 14.79 55.49
C LEU A 28 0.04 14.60 54.00
N VAL A 29 1.19 14.98 53.50
CA VAL A 29 1.57 14.77 52.09
C VAL A 29 1.72 13.28 51.79
N GLU A 30 2.34 12.50 52.65
CA GLU A 30 2.46 11.05 52.46
C GLU A 30 1.14 10.32 52.59
N GLU A 31 0.27 10.80 53.51
CA GLU A 31 -1.09 10.28 53.63
C GLU A 31 -1.92 10.56 52.38
N LYS A 32 -1.76 11.74 51.79
CA LYS A 32 -2.41 12.12 50.50
C LYS A 32 -1.89 11.25 49.35
N VAL A 33 -0.59 11.01 49.27
CA VAL A 33 -0.01 10.08 48.28
C VAL A 33 -0.58 8.67 48.45
N ARG A 34 -0.75 8.19 49.66
CA ARG A 34 -1.36 6.88 49.95
C ARG A 34 -2.86 6.83 49.64
N GLU A 35 -3.61 7.89 49.95
CA GLU A 35 -5.04 8.02 49.63
C GLU A 35 -5.27 7.86 48.12
N PHE A 36 -4.37 8.38 47.28
CA PHE A 36 -4.40 8.24 45.83
C PHE A 36 -3.62 7.01 45.32
N GLY A 37 -3.38 6.01 46.15
CA GLY A 37 -2.73 4.75 45.76
C GLY A 37 -1.29 4.89 45.24
N GLY A 38 -0.58 5.97 45.61
CA GLY A 38 0.78 6.24 45.15
C GLY A 38 0.84 6.81 43.73
N ILE A 39 -0.28 7.10 43.09
CA ILE A 39 -0.37 7.56 41.71
C ILE A 39 0.06 9.03 41.58
N ILE A 40 -0.16 9.85 42.60
CA ILE A 40 0.23 11.26 42.59
C ILE A 40 1.64 11.44 43.14
N ARG A 41 2.39 12.36 42.54
CA ARG A 41 3.71 12.77 43.04
C ARG A 41 3.58 13.55 44.35
N ARG A 42 4.62 13.52 45.15
CA ARG A 42 4.73 14.25 46.42
C ARG A 42 4.38 15.74 46.23
N ASP A 43 4.82 16.38 45.14
CA ASP A 43 4.55 17.78 44.83
C ASP A 43 3.07 18.05 44.56
N ALA A 44 2.40 17.15 43.85
CA ALA A 44 0.95 17.23 43.60
C ALA A 44 0.16 17.02 44.90
N ALA A 45 0.61 16.06 45.74
CA ALA A 45 0.04 15.86 47.07
C ALA A 45 0.18 17.10 47.95
N LEU A 46 1.35 17.76 47.94
CA LEU A 46 1.60 19.02 48.67
C LEU A 46 0.64 20.14 48.24
N LEU A 47 0.36 20.26 46.93
CA LEU A 47 -0.62 21.20 46.40
C LEU A 47 -2.05 20.92 46.89
N LEU A 48 -2.45 19.65 46.95
CA LEU A 48 -3.74 19.25 47.48
C LEU A 48 -3.86 19.58 48.96
N VAL A 49 -2.84 19.24 49.73
CA VAL A 49 -2.76 19.61 51.17
C VAL A 49 -2.81 21.12 51.35
N ALA A 50 -2.04 21.90 50.56
CA ALA A 50 -2.09 23.36 50.60
C ALA A 50 -3.51 23.90 50.36
N LYS A 51 -4.23 23.34 49.39
CA LYS A 51 -5.61 23.71 49.06
C LYS A 51 -6.58 23.35 50.17
N GLU A 52 -6.45 22.20 50.80
CA GLU A 52 -7.25 21.75 51.94
C GLU A 52 -7.03 22.66 53.17
N LEU A 53 -5.78 23.11 53.35
CA LEU A 53 -5.41 24.08 54.40
C LEU A 53 -5.78 25.53 54.04
N GLY A 54 -6.46 25.78 52.93
CA GLY A 54 -6.88 27.16 52.53
C GLY A 54 -5.74 28.08 52.13
N VAL A 55 -4.58 27.51 51.76
CA VAL A 55 -3.44 28.26 51.24
C VAL A 55 -3.64 28.54 49.77
N ALA A 56 -3.87 29.80 49.38
CA ALA A 56 -3.99 30.19 47.99
C ALA A 56 -2.63 30.05 47.28
N VAL A 57 -2.54 29.15 46.36
CA VAL A 57 -1.37 28.99 45.48
C VAL A 57 -1.56 29.91 44.28
N PRO A 58 -0.72 30.96 44.07
CA PRO A 58 -0.82 31.82 42.91
C PRO A 58 -0.58 31.00 41.65
N ARG A 59 -1.56 31.04 40.70
CA ARG A 59 -1.49 30.29 39.41
C ARG A 59 -0.26 30.67 38.58
N GLU A 60 0.29 31.86 38.76
CA GLU A 60 1.46 32.36 38.04
C GLU A 60 2.77 31.74 38.50
N LYS A 61 2.83 31.22 39.74
CA LYS A 61 4.02 30.58 40.31
C LYS A 61 4.00 29.04 40.21
N MET A 62 2.94 28.43 39.65
CA MET A 62 2.97 26.99 39.41
C MET A 62 4.02 26.69 38.34
N PRO A 63 5.05 25.89 38.66
CA PRO A 63 6.01 25.46 37.64
C PRO A 63 5.22 24.79 36.53
N ARG A 64 5.42 25.23 35.28
CA ARG A 64 4.77 24.63 34.10
C ARG A 64 4.96 23.11 34.02
N SER A 65 5.98 22.58 34.69
CA SER A 65 6.28 21.14 34.80
C SER A 65 5.40 20.35 35.79
N LEU A 66 4.70 20.99 36.73
CA LEU A 66 3.84 20.28 37.70
C LEU A 66 2.41 20.07 37.22
N SER A 67 2.04 20.60 36.05
CA SER A 67 0.69 20.47 35.49
C SER A 67 0.53 19.37 34.47
N THR A 68 1.63 18.75 33.99
CA THR A 68 1.58 17.70 32.99
C THR A 68 1.77 16.31 33.62
N LEU A 69 0.78 15.44 33.42
CA LEU A 69 0.85 14.03 33.82
C LEU A 69 1.53 13.20 32.71
N ARG A 70 2.15 12.10 33.12
CA ARG A 70 2.59 11.09 32.15
C ARG A 70 1.40 10.23 31.73
N VAL A 71 1.48 9.66 30.52
CA VAL A 71 0.42 8.78 30.00
C VAL A 71 0.16 7.61 30.93
N ARG A 72 1.16 7.02 31.53
CA ARG A 72 1.03 5.89 32.48
C ARG A 72 0.32 6.26 33.80
N ASP A 73 0.33 7.55 34.16
CA ASP A 73 -0.20 8.03 35.45
C ASP A 73 -1.67 8.44 35.35
N VAL A 74 -2.28 8.39 34.14
CA VAL A 74 -3.68 8.76 33.95
C VAL A 74 -4.63 7.62 34.32
N ALA A 75 -5.74 7.97 34.93
CA ALA A 75 -6.81 7.04 35.31
C ALA A 75 -8.16 7.52 34.79
N ALA A 76 -9.08 6.56 34.63
CA ALA A 76 -10.47 6.88 34.26
C ALA A 76 -11.11 7.81 35.29
N GLY A 77 -11.84 8.83 34.80
CA GLY A 77 -12.47 9.84 35.64
C GLY A 77 -11.64 11.10 35.88
N PHE A 78 -10.37 11.13 35.50
CA PHE A 78 -9.56 12.35 35.56
C PHE A 78 -10.14 13.44 34.65
N ARG A 79 -10.19 14.66 35.14
CA ARG A 79 -10.70 15.84 34.42
C ARG A 79 -9.79 17.03 34.60
N GLY A 80 -9.67 17.84 33.55
CA GLY A 80 -8.90 19.06 33.57
C GLY A 80 -7.38 18.83 33.68
N VAL A 81 -6.90 17.67 33.25
CA VAL A 81 -5.47 17.33 33.24
C VAL A 81 -4.79 17.85 31.99
N ASP A 82 -3.50 18.14 32.11
CA ASP A 82 -2.64 18.53 31.01
C ASP A 82 -1.67 17.39 30.69
N LEU A 83 -1.49 17.08 29.38
CA LEU A 83 -0.59 16.05 28.88
C LEU A 83 0.32 16.64 27.83
N GLU A 84 1.61 16.36 27.88
CA GLU A 84 2.58 16.80 26.87
C GLU A 84 3.26 15.60 26.22
N GLY A 85 3.34 15.62 24.88
CA GLY A 85 3.90 14.51 24.11
C GLY A 85 3.69 14.68 22.60
N TYR A 86 3.64 13.59 21.89
CA TYR A 86 3.66 13.55 20.43
C TYR A 86 2.39 12.91 19.87
N VAL A 87 1.95 13.40 18.71
CA VAL A 87 0.90 12.76 17.90
C VAL A 87 1.57 11.79 16.92
N ILE A 88 1.29 10.49 17.01
CA ILE A 88 1.97 9.47 16.20
C ILE A 88 1.05 8.71 15.24
N GLU A 89 -0.27 8.87 15.39
CA GLU A 89 -1.29 8.33 14.47
C GLU A 89 -2.46 9.31 14.46
N MET A 90 -3.09 9.54 13.32
CA MET A 90 -4.22 10.45 13.20
C MET A 90 -5.23 9.91 12.18
N SER A 91 -6.53 10.12 12.45
CA SER A 91 -7.59 9.93 11.47
C SER A 91 -7.85 11.23 10.71
N SER A 92 -8.49 11.16 9.55
CA SER A 92 -9.13 12.33 8.96
C SER A 92 -10.22 12.89 9.89
N LEU A 93 -10.55 14.17 9.69
CA LEU A 93 -11.66 14.82 10.40
C LEU A 93 -12.98 14.18 9.96
N GLY A 94 -13.65 13.51 10.89
CA GLY A 94 -14.94 12.86 10.67
C GLY A 94 -16.11 13.71 11.18
N LEU A 95 -17.32 13.37 10.71
CA LEU A 95 -18.56 13.91 11.24
C LEU A 95 -19.40 12.77 11.83
N THR A 96 -20.03 13.02 12.98
CA THR A 96 -21.05 12.10 13.53
C THR A 96 -22.32 12.16 12.68
N LYS A 97 -23.28 11.28 12.98
CA LYS A 97 -24.61 11.34 12.33
C LYS A 97 -25.34 12.65 12.58
N GLU A 98 -25.06 13.30 13.72
CA GLU A 98 -25.61 14.61 14.11
C GLU A 98 -24.77 15.79 13.55
N GLY A 99 -23.79 15.54 12.68
CA GLY A 99 -22.95 16.55 12.07
C GLY A 99 -21.85 17.13 12.99
N LYS A 100 -21.59 16.53 14.16
CA LYS A 100 -20.53 17.00 15.05
C LYS A 100 -19.17 16.53 14.58
N PRO A 101 -18.20 17.43 14.42
CA PRO A 101 -16.84 17.05 14.03
C PRO A 101 -16.12 16.28 15.14
N TYR A 102 -15.40 15.26 14.76
CA TYR A 102 -14.50 14.54 15.64
C TYR A 102 -13.23 14.11 14.91
N LEU A 103 -12.15 13.94 15.67
CA LEU A 103 -10.88 13.44 15.18
C LEU A 103 -10.26 12.52 16.21
N ARG A 104 -9.71 11.40 15.77
CA ARG A 104 -9.03 10.43 16.63
C ARG A 104 -7.54 10.42 16.34
N PHE A 105 -6.74 10.32 17.40
CA PHE A 105 -5.31 10.23 17.26
C PHE A 105 -4.69 9.37 18.37
N LEU A 106 -3.49 8.87 18.12
CA LEU A 106 -2.68 8.20 19.11
C LEU A 106 -1.64 9.20 19.63
N PHE A 107 -1.67 9.40 20.93
CA PHE A 107 -0.79 10.32 21.65
C PHE A 107 0.20 9.54 22.49
N THR A 108 1.46 9.98 22.56
CA THR A 108 2.50 9.39 23.39
C THR A 108 3.35 10.44 24.05
N ASP A 109 3.76 10.19 25.30
CA ASP A 109 4.77 10.99 26.01
C ASP A 109 6.21 10.49 25.75
N GLY A 110 6.37 9.51 24.82
CA GLY A 110 7.64 8.84 24.50
C GLY A 110 7.89 7.58 25.28
N GLU A 111 7.20 7.33 26.41
CA GLU A 111 7.28 6.11 27.21
C GLU A 111 6.05 5.23 27.00
N ASP A 112 4.86 5.80 27.02
CA ASP A 112 3.58 5.14 26.86
C ASP A 112 2.71 5.85 25.81
N ALA A 113 1.70 5.14 25.31
CA ALA A 113 0.79 5.68 24.32
C ALA A 113 -0.67 5.48 24.72
N ILE A 114 -1.50 6.49 24.43
CA ILE A 114 -2.92 6.50 24.73
C ILE A 114 -3.73 7.02 23.54
N ARG A 115 -4.91 6.44 23.30
CA ARG A 115 -5.83 6.96 22.30
C ARG A 115 -6.46 8.25 22.78
N ALA A 116 -6.62 9.20 21.87
CA ALA A 116 -7.28 10.44 22.12
C ALA A 116 -8.38 10.68 21.09
N VAL A 117 -9.45 11.34 21.52
CA VAL A 117 -10.52 11.82 20.65
C VAL A 117 -10.77 13.30 20.95
N ALA A 118 -10.73 14.10 19.91
CA ALA A 118 -11.09 15.51 19.96
C ALA A 118 -12.49 15.71 19.36
N TRP A 119 -13.25 16.60 19.93
CA TRP A 119 -14.62 16.93 19.54
C TRP A 119 -14.76 18.41 19.21
N ASP A 120 -15.68 18.74 18.32
CA ASP A 120 -16.08 20.09 17.94
C ASP A 120 -14.87 20.98 17.56
N ASP A 121 -14.65 22.09 18.21
CA ASP A 121 -13.55 23.02 17.91
C ASP A 121 -12.18 22.41 18.21
N ALA A 122 -12.06 21.56 19.23
CA ALA A 122 -10.83 20.82 19.50
C ALA A 122 -10.48 19.85 18.37
N ALA A 123 -11.49 19.24 17.70
CA ALA A 123 -11.27 18.38 16.53
C ALA A 123 -10.75 19.18 15.32
N ARG A 124 -11.32 20.38 15.08
CA ARG A 124 -10.82 21.28 14.01
C ARG A 124 -9.40 21.75 14.28
N ALA A 125 -9.09 22.10 15.54
CA ALA A 125 -7.74 22.48 15.92
C ALA A 125 -6.75 21.32 15.76
N ALA A 126 -7.15 20.11 16.17
CA ALA A 126 -6.31 18.91 16.02
C ALA A 126 -6.07 18.52 14.55
N ALA A 127 -7.03 18.81 13.65
CA ALA A 127 -6.87 18.54 12.21
C ALA A 127 -5.75 19.37 11.55
N GLY A 128 -5.33 20.48 12.17
CA GLY A 128 -4.19 21.28 11.72
C GLY A 128 -2.84 20.86 12.30
N VAL A 129 -2.80 19.75 13.05
CA VAL A 129 -1.56 19.27 13.68
C VAL A 129 -0.93 18.19 12.81
N SER A 130 0.36 18.35 12.56
CA SER A 130 1.15 17.36 11.83
C SER A 130 1.47 16.13 12.67
N ILE A 131 1.50 14.96 12.05
CA ILE A 131 1.98 13.72 12.69
C ILE A 131 3.48 13.88 13.02
N GLY A 132 3.85 13.51 14.23
CA GLY A 132 5.20 13.71 14.77
C GLY A 132 5.39 15.04 15.53
N ALA A 133 4.42 15.94 15.48
CA ALA A 133 4.49 17.19 16.26
C ALA A 133 4.40 16.91 17.76
N ARG A 134 5.19 17.66 18.55
CA ARG A 134 5.06 17.69 20.01
C ARG A 134 3.96 18.67 20.38
N VAL A 135 3.00 18.19 21.17
CA VAL A 135 1.81 18.98 21.54
C VAL A 135 1.58 18.96 23.04
N LEU A 136 0.98 20.04 23.52
CA LEU A 136 0.43 20.12 24.87
C LEU A 136 -1.09 20.08 24.79
N LEU A 137 -1.67 19.03 25.33
CA LEU A 137 -3.11 18.84 25.50
C LEU A 137 -3.50 19.44 26.86
N ARG A 138 -4.39 20.45 26.87
CA ARG A 138 -4.81 21.12 28.09
C ARG A 138 -6.23 20.82 28.48
N LYS A 139 -6.47 20.68 29.78
CA LYS A 139 -7.79 20.47 30.39
C LYS A 139 -8.56 19.31 29.76
N VAL A 140 -7.85 18.23 29.45
CA VAL A 140 -8.46 17.04 28.91
C VAL A 140 -9.11 16.20 30.01
N SER A 141 -10.04 15.33 29.61
CA SER A 141 -10.64 14.33 30.48
C SER A 141 -10.17 12.95 30.07
N VAL A 142 -10.09 12.03 31.01
CA VAL A 142 -9.75 10.62 30.76
C VAL A 142 -10.96 9.76 31.03
N THR A 143 -11.38 8.99 30.05
CA THR A 143 -12.52 8.09 30.12
C THR A 143 -12.09 6.65 29.86
N GLN A 144 -12.91 5.69 30.28
CA GLN A 144 -12.74 4.30 29.93
C GLN A 144 -13.79 3.90 28.93
N ARG A 145 -13.39 3.47 27.74
CA ARG A 145 -14.27 2.99 26.69
C ARG A 145 -13.87 1.59 26.26
N ARG A 146 -14.80 0.65 26.34
CA ARG A 146 -14.55 -0.79 26.00
C ARG A 146 -13.31 -1.37 26.68
N GLY A 147 -13.13 -1.03 27.97
CA GLY A 147 -12.01 -1.52 28.79
C GLY A 147 -10.66 -0.83 28.54
N ARG A 148 -10.59 0.19 27.66
CA ARG A 148 -9.37 0.96 27.37
C ARG A 148 -9.53 2.41 27.80
N LEU A 149 -8.42 2.99 28.30
CA LEU A 149 -8.38 4.41 28.59
C LEU A 149 -8.34 5.21 27.29
N GLU A 150 -9.04 6.32 27.27
CA GLU A 150 -9.11 7.27 26.15
C GLU A 150 -9.10 8.69 26.69
N VAL A 151 -8.23 9.54 26.13
CA VAL A 151 -8.18 10.97 26.40
C VAL A 151 -9.25 11.66 25.55
N VAL A 152 -10.05 12.51 26.18
CA VAL A 152 -11.12 13.26 25.51
C VAL A 152 -10.84 14.73 25.59
N LEU A 153 -10.71 15.36 24.42
CA LEU A 153 -10.67 16.80 24.24
C LEU A 153 -12.08 17.27 23.89
N GLY A 154 -12.74 17.91 24.85
CA GLY A 154 -14.09 18.45 24.70
C GLY A 154 -14.11 19.96 24.83
N ARG A 155 -15.29 20.49 25.19
CA ARG A 155 -15.49 21.93 25.40
C ARG A 155 -14.55 22.44 26.49
N GLY A 156 -13.75 23.46 26.16
CA GLY A 156 -12.76 24.07 27.07
C GLY A 156 -11.41 23.37 27.13
N SER A 157 -11.25 22.22 26.43
CA SER A 157 -9.93 21.65 26.18
C SER A 157 -9.26 22.40 25.03
N SER A 158 -7.93 22.46 25.05
CA SER A 158 -7.13 22.99 23.92
C SER A 158 -5.94 22.12 23.60
N LEU A 159 -5.47 22.23 22.35
CA LEU A 159 -4.27 21.59 21.85
C LEU A 159 -3.34 22.69 21.36
N GLU A 160 -2.10 22.68 21.83
CA GLU A 160 -1.06 23.65 21.50
C GLU A 160 0.16 22.92 20.95
N VAL A 161 0.60 23.27 19.74
CA VAL A 161 1.82 22.73 19.15
C VAL A 161 3.03 23.37 19.83
N ARG A 162 3.91 22.55 20.39
CA ARG A 162 5.15 22.97 21.06
C ARG A 162 6.32 22.97 20.12
N GLU A 163 6.44 21.89 19.36
CA GLU A 163 7.52 21.68 18.40
C GLU A 163 6.95 21.09 17.10
N PRO A 164 7.43 21.54 15.95
CA PRO A 164 7.05 20.95 14.68
C PRO A 164 7.55 19.50 14.59
N PRO A 165 6.98 18.66 13.68
CA PRO A 165 7.42 17.30 13.50
C PRO A 165 8.87 17.24 13.01
N SER A 166 9.61 16.24 13.47
CA SER A 166 10.92 15.84 12.97
C SER A 166 10.85 14.40 12.52
N LEU A 167 11.37 14.11 11.32
CA LEU A 167 11.39 12.74 10.78
C LEU A 167 12.19 11.78 11.67
N HIS A 168 13.26 12.27 12.28
CA HIS A 168 14.08 11.46 13.19
C HIS A 168 13.27 11.03 14.41
N SER A 169 12.66 11.99 15.12
CA SER A 169 11.84 11.72 16.30
C SER A 169 10.62 10.86 15.98
N LEU A 170 9.95 11.14 14.87
CA LEU A 170 8.81 10.34 14.40
C LEU A 170 9.22 8.88 14.15
N SER A 171 10.38 8.65 13.54
CA SER A 171 10.88 7.30 13.25
C SER A 171 11.14 6.49 14.49
N GLU A 172 11.76 7.10 15.48
CA GLU A 172 12.04 6.47 16.76
C GLU A 172 10.72 6.08 17.44
N LEU A 173 9.77 7.00 17.49
CA LEU A 173 8.45 6.77 18.07
C LEU A 173 7.69 5.65 17.34
N LEU A 174 7.66 5.66 16.00
CA LEU A 174 7.00 4.61 15.21
C LEU A 174 7.66 3.24 15.38
N SER A 175 8.96 3.19 15.63
CA SER A 175 9.64 1.92 15.91
C SER A 175 9.27 1.34 17.27
N ARG A 176 8.98 2.19 18.24
CA ARG A 176 8.65 1.83 19.63
C ARG A 176 7.18 1.48 19.83
N PHE A 177 6.29 2.22 19.16
CA PHE A 177 4.86 2.04 19.28
C PHE A 177 4.29 1.38 18.02
N LYS A 178 3.31 0.47 18.17
CA LYS A 178 2.58 -0.16 17.05
C LYS A 178 1.52 0.80 16.49
N ALA A 179 1.94 1.97 16.02
CA ALA A 179 1.08 2.92 15.35
C ALA A 179 0.78 2.45 13.92
N ARG A 180 -0.43 2.73 13.42
CA ARG A 180 -0.78 2.54 12.01
C ARG A 180 -0.37 3.76 11.19
N THR A 181 0.92 4.03 11.19
CA THR A 181 1.53 5.17 10.51
C THR A 181 2.76 4.72 9.78
N GLU A 182 2.88 5.10 8.51
CA GLU A 182 4.00 4.80 7.63
C GLU A 182 4.49 6.07 6.97
N VAL A 183 5.80 6.16 6.78
CA VAL A 183 6.42 7.18 5.94
C VAL A 183 6.73 6.53 4.60
N LEU A 184 6.17 7.06 3.53
CA LEU A 184 6.25 6.51 2.19
C LEU A 184 6.81 7.55 1.21
N GLU A 185 7.57 7.09 0.25
CA GLU A 185 8.05 7.85 -0.89
C GLU A 185 7.36 7.37 -2.16
N VAL A 186 6.73 8.28 -2.91
CA VAL A 186 6.03 7.98 -4.16
C VAL A 186 7.04 7.70 -5.28
N ARG A 187 6.86 6.60 -5.97
CA ARG A 187 7.66 6.26 -7.17
C ARG A 187 6.83 6.31 -8.44
N LYS A 188 5.57 5.89 -8.36
CA LYS A 188 4.66 5.88 -9.51
C LYS A 188 3.22 6.02 -9.08
N VAL A 189 2.43 6.73 -9.87
CA VAL A 189 1.00 6.97 -9.65
C VAL A 189 0.21 6.54 -10.88
N PHE A 190 -0.83 5.75 -10.67
CA PHE A 190 -1.81 5.37 -11.68
C PHE A 190 -3.20 5.77 -11.20
N ARG A 191 -3.93 6.51 -12.04
CA ARG A 191 -5.30 6.93 -11.74
C ARG A 191 -6.27 6.10 -12.56
N GLU A 192 -7.13 5.37 -11.87
CA GLU A 192 -8.24 4.60 -12.44
C GLU A 192 -9.57 5.32 -12.14
N ALA A 193 -10.64 4.94 -12.79
CA ALA A 193 -11.96 5.52 -12.55
C ALA A 193 -12.46 5.31 -11.11
N GLU A 194 -12.12 4.17 -10.50
CA GLU A 194 -12.63 3.77 -9.18
C GLU A 194 -11.61 3.95 -8.05
N ARG A 195 -10.32 4.14 -8.37
CA ARG A 195 -9.25 4.23 -7.38
C ARG A 195 -7.99 4.87 -7.96
N THR A 196 -7.12 5.33 -7.08
CA THR A 196 -5.75 5.70 -7.41
C THR A 196 -4.79 4.69 -6.81
N VAL A 197 -3.88 4.14 -7.62
CA VAL A 197 -2.88 3.15 -7.20
C VAL A 197 -1.51 3.81 -7.22
N LEU A 198 -0.80 3.75 -6.10
CA LEU A 198 0.55 4.25 -5.97
C LEU A 198 1.51 3.10 -5.68
N PHE A 199 2.64 3.11 -6.36
CA PHE A 199 3.78 2.29 -5.99
C PHE A 199 4.77 3.18 -5.26
N CYS A 200 5.04 2.82 -4.01
CA CYS A 200 5.83 3.56 -3.06
C CYS A 200 6.95 2.68 -2.51
N VAL A 201 7.89 3.30 -1.83
CA VAL A 201 8.85 2.61 -0.97
C VAL A 201 8.69 3.10 0.47
N ASP A 202 8.85 2.19 1.42
CA ASP A 202 8.92 2.55 2.84
C ASP A 202 10.35 3.02 3.19
N ARG A 203 10.56 3.45 4.43
CA ARG A 203 11.87 3.93 4.91
C ARG A 203 12.98 2.87 4.90
N ARG A 204 12.65 1.60 4.78
CA ARG A 204 13.59 0.48 4.64
C ARG A 204 13.78 0.10 3.17
N CYS A 205 13.28 0.95 2.26
CA CYS A 205 13.27 0.72 0.83
C CYS A 205 12.51 -0.55 0.38
N ASN A 206 11.56 -1.02 1.21
CA ASN A 206 10.68 -2.11 0.79
C ASN A 206 9.56 -1.57 -0.08
N PRO A 207 9.18 -2.32 -1.12
CA PRO A 207 8.09 -1.94 -2.00
C PRO A 207 6.73 -2.02 -1.29
N VAL A 208 5.90 -0.99 -1.52
CA VAL A 208 4.55 -0.88 -0.98
C VAL A 208 3.60 -0.44 -2.10
N CYS A 209 2.47 -1.12 -2.23
CA CYS A 209 1.37 -0.68 -3.07
C CYS A 209 0.34 0.03 -2.19
N LEU A 210 0.04 1.30 -2.48
CA LEU A 210 -0.98 2.08 -1.77
C LEU A 210 -2.19 2.28 -2.68
N VAL A 211 -3.37 1.99 -2.16
CA VAL A 211 -4.64 2.19 -2.84
C VAL A 211 -5.41 3.30 -2.15
N LEU A 212 -5.72 4.35 -2.91
CA LEU A 212 -6.46 5.51 -2.47
C LEU A 212 -7.82 5.60 -3.19
N PRO A 213 -8.80 6.35 -2.67
CA PRO A 213 -9.97 6.78 -3.42
C PRO A 213 -9.57 7.51 -4.72
N PRO A 214 -10.43 7.53 -5.75
CA PRO A 214 -10.10 8.10 -7.07
C PRO A 214 -9.83 9.61 -7.04
N ASP A 215 -10.46 10.32 -6.11
CA ASP A 215 -10.39 11.77 -5.90
C ASP A 215 -9.35 12.21 -4.86
N ALA A 216 -8.58 11.27 -4.32
CA ALA A 216 -7.57 11.60 -3.31
C ALA A 216 -6.44 12.47 -3.88
N GLU A 217 -6.10 13.52 -3.14
CA GLU A 217 -4.89 14.30 -3.42
C GLU A 217 -3.67 13.43 -3.13
N VAL A 218 -2.86 13.24 -4.15
CA VAL A 218 -1.62 12.44 -4.06
C VAL A 218 -0.44 13.38 -3.83
N PRO A 219 0.30 13.22 -2.73
CA PRO A 219 1.56 13.93 -2.54
C PRO A 219 2.56 13.60 -3.65
N LYS A 220 3.39 14.57 -4.05
CA LYS A 220 4.33 14.39 -5.17
C LYS A 220 5.54 13.54 -4.81
N ASP A 221 6.02 13.67 -3.57
CA ASP A 221 7.27 13.09 -3.11
C ASP A 221 7.05 12.16 -1.91
N SER A 222 7.51 12.57 -0.74
CA SER A 222 7.36 11.81 0.50
C SER A 222 6.17 12.28 1.31
N PHE A 223 5.52 11.36 2.01
CA PHE A 223 4.36 11.66 2.84
C PHE A 223 4.22 10.70 4.01
N VAL A 224 3.47 11.13 5.00
CA VAL A 224 3.02 10.29 6.11
C VAL A 224 1.61 9.78 5.79
N LEU A 225 1.43 8.49 5.91
CA LEU A 225 0.14 7.80 5.80
C LEU A 225 -0.26 7.28 7.18
N SER A 226 -1.47 7.55 7.62
CA SER A 226 -1.97 7.06 8.90
C SER A 226 -3.38 6.49 8.80
N ASN A 227 -3.70 5.56 9.70
CA ASN A 227 -5.01 4.92 9.82
C ASN A 227 -5.46 4.14 8.57
N PHE A 228 -4.56 3.36 8.01
CA PHE A 228 -4.78 2.50 6.86
C PHE A 228 -5.09 1.05 7.28
N SER A 229 -5.59 0.24 6.34
CA SER A 229 -5.59 -1.21 6.45
C SER A 229 -4.44 -1.82 5.65
N GLU A 230 -3.83 -2.88 6.16
CA GLU A 230 -2.73 -3.60 5.48
C GLU A 230 -3.17 -4.99 5.07
N GLU A 231 -2.84 -5.35 3.85
CA GLU A 231 -2.95 -6.69 3.30
C GLU A 231 -1.60 -7.11 2.71
N ARG A 232 -1.42 -8.42 2.50
CA ARG A 232 -0.22 -8.93 1.80
C ARG A 232 -0.64 -9.81 0.63
N PHE A 233 -0.09 -9.50 -0.52
CA PHE A 233 -0.26 -10.30 -1.72
C PHE A 233 1.10 -10.84 -2.19
N ARG A 234 1.36 -12.13 -1.97
CA ARG A 234 2.61 -12.80 -2.39
C ARG A 234 3.88 -12.02 -2.04
N GLY A 235 3.94 -11.50 -0.82
CA GLY A 235 5.06 -10.70 -0.32
C GLY A 235 4.94 -9.19 -0.55
N LEU A 236 4.14 -8.73 -1.49
CA LEU A 236 3.85 -7.31 -1.67
C LEU A 236 2.97 -6.80 -0.53
N ARG A 237 3.40 -5.76 0.15
CA ARG A 237 2.59 -5.02 1.13
C ARG A 237 1.61 -4.13 0.37
N VAL A 238 0.33 -4.26 0.70
CA VAL A 238 -0.73 -3.43 0.13
C VAL A 238 -1.41 -2.66 1.25
N LEU A 239 -1.32 -1.35 1.18
CA LEU A 239 -1.99 -0.44 2.10
C LEU A 239 -3.24 0.11 1.42
N LYS A 240 -4.37 0.07 2.12
CA LYS A 240 -5.64 0.60 1.61
C LYS A 240 -6.11 1.75 2.50
N CYS A 241 -6.34 2.87 1.88
CA CYS A 241 -6.83 4.08 2.50
C CYS A 241 -8.36 4.10 2.46
N GLY A 242 -8.98 4.01 3.62
CA GLY A 242 -10.43 4.18 3.78
C GLY A 242 -10.81 5.64 4.05
N ARG A 243 -12.07 5.86 4.46
CA ARG A 243 -12.60 7.21 4.76
C ARG A 243 -11.88 7.93 5.90
N ASP A 244 -11.36 7.17 6.88
CA ASP A 244 -10.68 7.70 8.06
C ASP A 244 -9.15 7.80 7.87
N CYS A 245 -8.66 7.55 6.68
CA CYS A 245 -7.24 7.59 6.36
C CYS A 245 -6.75 9.04 6.30
N PHE A 246 -5.55 9.25 6.77
CA PHE A 246 -4.92 10.56 6.79
C PHE A 246 -3.61 10.54 6.01
N LEU A 247 -3.46 11.51 5.10
CA LEU A 247 -2.23 11.72 4.33
C LEU A 247 -1.70 13.12 4.59
N GLU A 248 -0.41 13.23 4.81
CA GLU A 248 0.27 14.50 5.00
C GLU A 248 1.58 14.51 4.21
N ALA A 249 1.74 15.48 3.31
CA ALA A 249 2.99 15.67 2.58
C ALA A 249 4.12 16.07 3.52
N LEU A 250 5.28 15.45 3.37
CA LEU A 250 6.47 15.82 4.12
C LEU A 250 7.26 16.91 3.38
N LYS A 251 7.81 17.84 4.13
CA LYS A 251 8.72 18.87 3.59
C LYS A 251 10.15 18.34 3.42
N GLU A 252 10.49 17.30 4.16
CA GLU A 252 11.79 16.65 4.12
C GLU A 252 11.70 15.33 3.34
N HIS A 253 12.69 15.01 2.53
CA HIS A 253 12.75 13.72 1.86
C HIS A 253 13.01 12.60 2.88
N ALA A 254 12.28 11.51 2.76
CA ALA A 254 12.34 10.38 3.71
C ALA A 254 13.64 9.55 3.66
N GLY A 255 14.57 9.90 2.78
CA GLY A 255 15.83 9.21 2.51
C GLY A 255 15.93 8.82 1.04
N GLU A 256 17.13 8.56 0.57
CA GLU A 256 17.36 8.12 -0.82
C GLU A 256 17.30 6.60 -0.89
N CYS A 257 16.13 6.06 -1.22
CA CYS A 257 16.04 4.67 -1.62
C CYS A 257 16.59 4.49 -3.04
N PRO A 258 17.40 3.44 -3.30
CA PRO A 258 17.93 3.21 -4.63
C PRO A 258 16.81 3.00 -5.64
N PRO A 259 16.99 3.41 -6.91
CA PRO A 259 16.02 3.17 -7.99
C PRO A 259 15.65 1.69 -8.14
N THR A 260 16.56 0.80 -7.73
CA THR A 260 16.41 -0.65 -7.76
C THR A 260 15.42 -1.20 -6.73
N ALA A 261 14.99 -0.41 -5.75
CA ALA A 261 14.08 -0.86 -4.69
C ALA A 261 12.75 -1.42 -5.19
N LEU A 262 12.33 -1.07 -6.42
CA LEU A 262 11.10 -1.56 -7.05
C LEU A 262 11.34 -2.58 -8.18
N GLN A 263 12.57 -3.02 -8.43
CA GLN A 263 12.90 -3.92 -9.55
C GLN A 263 12.05 -5.21 -9.54
N ASP A 264 11.73 -5.72 -8.37
CA ASP A 264 10.92 -6.95 -8.25
C ASP A 264 9.41 -6.73 -8.54
N LEU A 265 8.95 -5.47 -8.63
CA LEU A 265 7.56 -5.12 -8.94
C LEU A 265 7.36 -4.63 -10.37
N VAL A 266 8.43 -4.39 -11.10
CA VAL A 266 8.40 -3.78 -12.43
C VAL A 266 9.05 -4.71 -13.45
N VAL A 267 8.34 -4.91 -14.55
CA VAL A 267 8.86 -5.69 -15.68
C VAL A 267 8.69 -4.88 -16.96
N LYS A 268 9.76 -4.83 -17.75
CA LYS A 268 9.77 -4.16 -19.07
C LYS A 268 9.92 -5.20 -20.17
N GLY A 269 9.19 -5.00 -21.26
CA GLY A 269 9.32 -5.85 -22.42
C GLY A 269 8.28 -5.53 -23.48
N GLN A 270 8.43 -6.18 -24.64
CA GLN A 270 7.44 -6.14 -25.70
C GLN A 270 6.40 -7.23 -25.47
N VAL A 271 5.12 -6.90 -25.58
CA VAL A 271 4.05 -7.88 -25.55
C VAL A 271 4.06 -8.68 -26.85
N VAL A 272 4.40 -9.97 -26.76
CA VAL A 272 4.55 -10.84 -27.94
C VAL A 272 3.46 -11.89 -28.08
N GLY A 273 2.63 -12.05 -27.04
CA GLY A 273 1.50 -12.98 -27.10
C GLY A 273 0.79 -13.14 -25.74
N TYR A 274 -0.36 -13.77 -25.78
CA TYR A 274 -1.09 -14.15 -24.58
C TYR A 274 -1.81 -15.49 -24.76
N LEU A 275 -2.09 -16.15 -23.64
CA LEU A 275 -2.80 -17.42 -23.59
C LEU A 275 -3.99 -17.29 -22.62
N LEU A 276 -5.19 -17.67 -23.05
CA LEU A 276 -6.40 -17.64 -22.23
C LEU A 276 -6.53 -18.94 -21.42
N PHE A 277 -6.90 -18.82 -20.13
CA PHE A 277 -7.26 -19.99 -19.34
C PHE A 277 -8.73 -20.39 -19.59
N GLY A 278 -9.06 -21.65 -19.32
CA GLY A 278 -10.45 -22.12 -19.31
C GLY A 278 -11.29 -21.55 -18.13
N LYS A 279 -10.65 -20.89 -17.17
CA LYS A 279 -11.18 -20.13 -16.03
C LYS A 279 -10.76 -18.66 -16.20
N PRO A 280 -11.23 -17.71 -15.36
CA PRO A 280 -10.79 -16.34 -15.45
C PRO A 280 -9.27 -16.19 -15.39
N GLY A 281 -8.73 -15.32 -16.27
CA GLY A 281 -7.31 -15.05 -16.39
C GLY A 281 -6.64 -15.69 -17.59
N GLY A 282 -5.32 -15.57 -17.63
CA GLY A 282 -4.48 -16.04 -18.73
C GLY A 282 -2.99 -15.93 -18.39
N ARG A 283 -2.16 -16.05 -19.41
CA ARG A 283 -0.72 -15.75 -19.37
C ARG A 283 -0.40 -14.69 -20.38
N LEU A 284 0.47 -13.77 -20.00
CA LEU A 284 1.06 -12.76 -20.86
C LEU A 284 2.52 -13.12 -21.11
N PHE A 285 2.91 -13.06 -22.37
CA PHE A 285 4.28 -13.29 -22.79
C PHE A 285 4.93 -11.97 -23.19
N LEU A 286 6.04 -11.66 -22.52
CA LEU A 286 6.85 -10.48 -22.75
C LEU A 286 8.23 -10.88 -23.21
N LEU A 287 8.72 -10.20 -24.23
CA LEU A 287 10.09 -10.35 -24.72
C LEU A 287 10.91 -9.17 -24.20
N THR A 288 11.97 -9.46 -23.46
CA THR A 288 12.93 -8.43 -23.00
C THR A 288 13.97 -8.11 -24.08
N GLU A 289 14.72 -7.02 -23.88
CA GLU A 289 15.82 -6.62 -24.79
C GLU A 289 16.87 -7.73 -24.98
N GLY A 290 17.08 -8.59 -23.99
CA GLY A 290 17.99 -9.73 -24.06
C GLY A 290 17.37 -11.00 -24.67
N TRP A 291 16.24 -10.91 -25.39
CA TRP A 291 15.54 -12.05 -26.00
C TRP A 291 15.06 -13.08 -24.97
N GLN A 292 14.91 -12.69 -23.71
CA GLN A 292 14.33 -13.56 -22.70
C GLN A 292 12.82 -13.45 -22.75
N LEU A 293 12.14 -14.60 -22.82
CA LEU A 293 10.70 -14.68 -22.68
C LEU A 293 10.33 -14.68 -21.19
N LEU A 294 9.56 -13.71 -20.81
CA LEU A 294 8.95 -13.65 -19.48
C LEU A 294 7.49 -14.10 -19.58
N ASP A 295 7.11 -15.02 -18.70
CA ASP A 295 5.76 -15.57 -18.58
C ASP A 295 5.10 -15.01 -17.33
N LEU A 296 4.07 -14.17 -17.50
CA LEU A 296 3.31 -13.55 -16.45
C LEU A 296 1.93 -14.15 -16.33
N ALA A 297 1.66 -14.87 -15.24
CA ALA A 297 0.33 -15.39 -14.96
C ALA A 297 -0.61 -14.28 -14.42
N MET A 298 -1.79 -14.16 -15.04
CA MET A 298 -2.87 -13.26 -14.64
C MET A 298 -4.07 -14.07 -14.18
N PHE A 299 -4.66 -13.74 -13.04
CA PHE A 299 -5.80 -14.48 -12.48
C PHE A 299 -7.13 -13.70 -12.58
N SER A 300 -7.19 -12.71 -13.45
CA SER A 300 -8.38 -11.93 -13.74
C SER A 300 -8.50 -11.67 -15.23
N ASP A 301 -9.72 -11.75 -15.74
CA ASP A 301 -10.02 -11.38 -17.14
C ASP A 301 -9.98 -9.86 -17.38
N ALA A 302 -10.01 -9.05 -16.30
CA ALA A 302 -10.03 -7.58 -16.38
C ALA A 302 -8.83 -6.98 -17.14
N TYR A 303 -7.69 -7.66 -17.15
CA TYR A 303 -6.47 -7.20 -17.81
C TYR A 303 -6.36 -7.63 -19.29
N LEU A 304 -7.13 -8.62 -19.71
CA LEU A 304 -6.98 -9.22 -21.03
C LEU A 304 -7.27 -8.26 -22.20
N PRO A 305 -8.28 -7.38 -22.13
CA PRO A 305 -8.50 -6.37 -23.19
C PRO A 305 -7.29 -5.44 -23.37
N SER A 306 -6.72 -4.99 -22.25
CA SER A 306 -5.49 -4.16 -22.27
C SER A 306 -4.32 -4.92 -22.87
N VAL A 307 -4.15 -6.21 -22.55
CA VAL A 307 -3.08 -7.05 -23.12
C VAL A 307 -3.20 -7.11 -24.65
N LYS A 308 -4.40 -7.30 -25.19
CA LYS A 308 -4.63 -7.31 -26.65
C LYS A 308 -4.22 -5.98 -27.29
N SER A 309 -4.61 -4.85 -26.68
CA SER A 309 -4.29 -3.53 -27.21
C SER A 309 -2.79 -3.21 -27.22
N PHE A 310 -2.00 -3.94 -26.42
CA PHE A 310 -0.55 -3.79 -26.32
C PHE A 310 0.25 -4.82 -27.13
N LEU A 311 -0.41 -5.75 -27.84
CA LEU A 311 0.31 -6.69 -28.70
C LEU A 311 1.26 -5.96 -29.67
N GLY A 312 2.51 -6.41 -29.70
CA GLY A 312 3.57 -5.81 -30.50
C GLY A 312 4.17 -4.53 -29.94
N ARG A 313 3.66 -4.01 -28.81
CA ARG A 313 4.13 -2.77 -28.20
C ARG A 313 5.03 -3.04 -26.99
N ALA A 314 5.99 -2.12 -26.76
CA ALA A 314 6.80 -2.13 -25.55
C ALA A 314 6.02 -1.53 -24.38
N VAL A 315 6.04 -2.24 -23.26
CA VAL A 315 5.33 -1.84 -22.05
C VAL A 315 6.21 -1.95 -20.81
N GLU A 316 5.91 -1.13 -19.84
CA GLU A 316 6.35 -1.28 -18.47
C GLU A 316 5.16 -1.73 -17.62
N LEU A 317 5.29 -2.88 -16.99
CA LEU A 317 4.28 -3.48 -16.12
C LEU A 317 4.63 -3.24 -14.67
N TRP A 318 3.71 -2.68 -13.92
CA TRP A 318 3.82 -2.43 -12.49
C TRP A 318 2.89 -3.36 -11.71
N GLY A 319 3.30 -3.77 -10.51
CA GLY A 319 2.50 -4.67 -9.68
C GLY A 319 2.68 -6.14 -10.03
N VAL A 320 3.83 -6.50 -10.57
CA VAL A 320 4.24 -7.87 -10.81
C VAL A 320 4.91 -8.42 -9.55
N THR A 321 4.70 -9.70 -9.24
CA THR A 321 5.32 -10.38 -8.11
C THR A 321 5.91 -11.72 -8.54
N ARG A 322 6.89 -12.23 -7.81
CA ARG A 322 7.43 -13.57 -8.07
C ARG A 322 6.56 -14.64 -7.41
N GLY A 323 6.08 -15.58 -8.20
CA GLY A 323 5.41 -16.79 -7.73
C GLY A 323 6.38 -18.00 -7.68
N LYS A 324 5.86 -19.16 -7.30
CA LYS A 324 6.65 -20.41 -7.26
C LYS A 324 7.15 -20.85 -8.64
N THR A 325 6.39 -20.57 -9.70
CA THR A 325 6.63 -21.06 -11.06
C THR A 325 6.89 -19.94 -12.07
N GLY A 326 7.09 -18.71 -11.65
CA GLY A 326 7.31 -17.56 -12.54
C GLY A 326 6.69 -16.28 -12.02
N LEU A 327 6.52 -15.30 -12.91
CA LEU A 327 5.94 -14.02 -12.56
C LEU A 327 4.41 -14.10 -12.44
N VAL A 328 3.85 -13.31 -11.54
CA VAL A 328 2.41 -13.27 -11.29
C VAL A 328 1.95 -11.82 -11.19
N ALA A 329 0.89 -11.49 -11.91
CA ALA A 329 0.22 -10.21 -11.79
C ALA A 329 -0.51 -10.10 -10.46
N SER A 330 -0.31 -8.99 -9.75
CA SER A 330 -1.16 -8.63 -8.62
C SER A 330 -2.52 -8.12 -9.12
N GLN A 331 -3.48 -7.98 -8.22
CA GLN A 331 -4.77 -7.31 -8.51
C GLN A 331 -4.61 -5.79 -8.74
N PHE A 332 -3.39 -5.28 -8.71
CA PHE A 332 -3.01 -3.88 -8.94
C PHE A 332 -2.06 -3.77 -10.15
N LEU A 333 -2.09 -4.75 -11.05
CA LEU A 333 -1.30 -4.70 -12.28
C LEU A 333 -1.64 -3.45 -13.08
N GLN A 334 -0.62 -2.70 -13.47
CA GLN A 334 -0.72 -1.51 -14.29
C GLN A 334 0.16 -1.63 -15.53
N PHE A 335 -0.35 -1.14 -16.66
CA PHE A 335 0.37 -1.10 -17.93
C PHE A 335 0.73 0.34 -18.25
N GLN A 336 1.96 0.58 -18.60
CA GLN A 336 2.42 1.83 -19.16
C GLN A 336 3.10 1.58 -20.50
N LEU A 337 2.64 2.26 -21.55
CA LEU A 337 3.36 2.27 -22.82
C LEU A 337 4.72 2.94 -22.64
N LEU A 338 5.74 2.34 -23.19
CA LEU A 338 7.04 2.98 -23.34
C LEU A 338 7.02 3.74 -24.68
N GLU A 339 7.29 5.06 -24.62
CA GLU A 339 7.35 5.92 -25.81
C GLU A 339 8.56 5.56 -26.70
N GLU A 340 9.64 5.16 -26.09
CA GLU A 340 10.76 4.55 -26.80
C GLU A 340 10.33 3.14 -27.23
N GLN A 341 10.15 2.98 -28.54
CA GLN A 341 10.09 1.63 -29.10
C GLN A 341 11.35 0.92 -28.59
N VAL A 342 11.16 -0.10 -27.75
CA VAL A 342 12.20 -1.13 -27.63
C VAL A 342 12.44 -1.52 -29.08
N ARG A 343 13.58 -1.09 -29.64
CA ARG A 343 13.93 -1.40 -31.02
C ARG A 343 14.06 -2.90 -31.10
N MET A 344 12.95 -3.56 -31.35
CA MET A 344 12.99 -4.94 -31.77
C MET A 344 13.72 -4.93 -33.12
N PRO A 345 14.79 -5.69 -33.25
CA PRO A 345 15.43 -5.85 -34.54
C PRO A 345 14.37 -6.29 -35.55
N GLU A 346 14.41 -5.77 -36.76
CA GLU A 346 13.55 -6.27 -37.84
C GLU A 346 13.70 -7.78 -37.91
N PHE A 347 12.58 -8.50 -37.84
CA PHE A 347 12.61 -9.95 -37.86
C PHE A 347 13.01 -10.44 -39.25
N HIS A 348 14.27 -10.74 -39.45
CA HIS A 348 14.68 -11.47 -40.61
C HIS A 348 14.50 -12.96 -40.35
N TYR A 349 13.43 -13.52 -40.87
CA TYR A 349 13.17 -14.95 -40.77
C TYR A 349 14.19 -15.72 -41.59
N THR A 350 14.86 -16.66 -40.94
CA THR A 350 15.83 -17.56 -41.60
C THR A 350 15.37 -18.99 -41.40
N GLU A 351 15.52 -19.82 -42.44
CA GLU A 351 15.21 -21.22 -42.35
C GLU A 351 16.15 -21.94 -41.38
N LYS A 352 15.60 -22.44 -40.28
CA LYS A 352 16.33 -23.12 -39.22
C LYS A 352 15.50 -24.21 -38.60
N SER A 353 16.14 -25.23 -38.03
CA SER A 353 15.46 -26.27 -37.30
C SER A 353 15.00 -25.80 -35.91
N LEU A 354 13.90 -26.37 -35.45
CA LEU A 354 13.33 -26.09 -34.12
C LEU A 354 14.29 -26.51 -33.00
N LEU A 355 15.12 -27.51 -33.22
CA LEU A 355 16.10 -27.93 -32.21
C LEU A 355 17.20 -26.90 -31.99
N ALA A 356 17.74 -26.34 -33.06
CA ALA A 356 18.93 -25.49 -33.02
C ALA A 356 18.63 -23.98 -32.91
N ALA A 357 17.42 -23.53 -33.29
CA ALA A 357 17.10 -22.12 -33.40
C ALA A 357 16.68 -21.48 -32.07
N THR A 358 17.03 -20.19 -31.93
CA THR A 358 16.36 -19.20 -31.06
C THR A 358 16.32 -17.90 -31.86
N GLY A 359 15.24 -17.12 -31.66
CA GLY A 359 15.01 -15.90 -32.42
C GLY A 359 14.05 -16.09 -33.59
N PRO A 360 14.07 -15.18 -34.58
CA PRO A 360 13.20 -15.25 -35.76
C PRO A 360 13.56 -16.48 -36.62
N VAL A 361 12.53 -17.27 -36.93
CA VAL A 361 12.66 -18.49 -37.73
C VAL A 361 11.58 -18.60 -38.79
N SER A 362 11.93 -19.16 -39.93
CA SER A 362 11.01 -19.79 -40.87
C SER A 362 11.26 -21.27 -40.89
N VAL A 363 10.22 -22.07 -40.80
CA VAL A 363 10.36 -23.54 -40.66
C VAL A 363 9.19 -24.26 -41.29
N ARG A 364 9.52 -25.38 -41.96
CA ARG A 364 8.51 -26.36 -42.41
C ARG A 364 8.27 -27.35 -41.28
N VAL A 365 7.03 -27.57 -40.92
CA VAL A 365 6.63 -28.42 -39.81
C VAL A 365 5.43 -29.29 -40.18
N THR A 366 5.28 -30.43 -39.52
CA THR A 366 4.06 -31.19 -39.52
C THR A 366 3.21 -30.87 -38.31
N LEU A 367 1.92 -30.59 -38.50
CA LEU A 367 0.98 -30.30 -37.44
C LEU A 367 0.56 -31.54 -36.69
N ILE A 368 0.84 -31.63 -35.38
CA ILE A 368 0.44 -32.74 -34.52
C ILE A 368 -0.93 -32.49 -33.91
N SER A 369 -1.16 -31.28 -33.39
CA SER A 369 -2.44 -30.87 -32.82
C SER A 369 -2.62 -29.37 -32.89
N LEU A 370 -3.89 -28.96 -32.94
CA LEU A 370 -4.26 -27.52 -32.98
C LEU A 370 -5.48 -27.29 -32.10
N LYS A 371 -5.46 -26.20 -31.35
CA LYS A 371 -6.57 -25.82 -30.48
C LYS A 371 -6.81 -24.30 -30.51
N LEU A 372 -8.06 -23.93 -30.82
CA LEU A 372 -8.54 -22.57 -30.72
C LEU A 372 -9.25 -22.37 -29.37
N ARG A 373 -8.94 -21.28 -28.69
CA ARG A 373 -9.74 -20.78 -27.57
C ARG A 373 -10.02 -19.30 -27.76
N SER A 374 -11.22 -18.91 -27.37
CA SER A 374 -11.63 -17.51 -27.41
C SER A 374 -12.44 -17.13 -26.19
N LYS A 375 -12.48 -15.85 -25.92
CA LYS A 375 -13.38 -15.17 -24.97
C LYS A 375 -13.83 -13.85 -25.58
N CYS A 376 -15.07 -13.45 -25.32
CA CYS A 376 -15.53 -12.13 -25.66
C CYS A 376 -15.68 -11.31 -24.37
N LEU A 377 -14.96 -10.21 -24.25
CA LEU A 377 -14.96 -9.34 -23.06
C LEU A 377 -15.27 -7.91 -23.48
N GLY A 378 -16.41 -7.40 -23.02
CA GLY A 378 -16.86 -6.05 -23.39
C GLY A 378 -17.09 -5.84 -24.89
N GLY A 379 -17.46 -6.89 -25.62
CA GLY A 379 -17.62 -6.86 -27.08
C GLY A 379 -16.32 -7.06 -27.86
N GLU A 380 -15.19 -7.15 -27.18
CA GLU A 380 -13.90 -7.40 -27.82
C GLU A 380 -13.57 -8.91 -27.87
N PRO A 381 -13.29 -9.47 -29.07
CA PRO A 381 -12.84 -10.83 -29.21
C PRO A 381 -11.39 -10.98 -28.78
N LEU A 382 -11.16 -11.94 -27.91
CA LEU A 382 -9.83 -12.40 -27.48
C LEU A 382 -9.68 -13.84 -27.86
N PHE A 383 -8.58 -14.21 -28.47
CA PHE A 383 -8.34 -15.61 -28.85
C PHE A 383 -6.86 -15.98 -28.79
N HIS A 384 -6.60 -17.25 -28.70
CA HIS A 384 -5.29 -17.82 -28.98
C HIS A 384 -5.43 -19.15 -29.71
N LEU A 385 -4.49 -19.40 -30.58
CA LEU A 385 -4.25 -20.68 -31.24
C LEU A 385 -3.06 -21.34 -30.55
N LEU A 386 -3.25 -22.54 -30.05
CA LEU A 386 -2.18 -23.36 -29.49
C LEU A 386 -2.01 -24.60 -30.34
N ALA A 387 -0.83 -24.78 -30.91
CA ALA A 387 -0.48 -25.93 -31.72
C ALA A 387 0.69 -26.71 -31.10
N LEU A 388 0.79 -27.98 -31.43
CA LEU A 388 1.99 -28.78 -31.30
C LEU A 388 2.47 -29.07 -32.69
N VAL A 389 3.71 -28.72 -33.01
CA VAL A 389 4.31 -28.85 -34.33
C VAL A 389 5.66 -29.56 -34.25
N ASP A 390 6.05 -30.27 -35.31
CA ASP A 390 7.28 -31.05 -35.38
C ASP A 390 7.96 -30.82 -36.73
N ASP A 391 9.28 -30.55 -36.74
CA ASP A 391 10.07 -30.38 -37.97
C ASP A 391 10.98 -31.61 -38.28
N GLY A 392 10.76 -32.72 -37.55
CA GLY A 392 11.62 -33.90 -37.62
C GLY A 392 12.87 -33.80 -36.73
N THR A 393 13.21 -32.65 -36.20
CA THR A 393 14.32 -32.45 -35.24
C THR A 393 13.83 -32.24 -33.81
N ALA A 394 12.68 -31.62 -33.64
CA ALA A 394 12.04 -31.39 -32.35
C ALA A 394 10.54 -31.08 -32.49
N SER A 395 9.77 -31.50 -31.47
CA SER A 395 8.39 -31.06 -31.29
C SER A 395 8.34 -29.89 -30.35
N VAL A 396 7.67 -28.80 -30.76
CA VAL A 396 7.53 -27.59 -29.93
C VAL A 396 6.07 -27.13 -29.87
N GLN A 397 5.71 -26.48 -28.74
CA GLN A 397 4.46 -25.75 -28.66
C GLN A 397 4.55 -24.47 -29.46
N ALA A 398 3.49 -24.18 -30.21
CA ALA A 398 3.37 -22.97 -31.01
C ALA A 398 2.11 -22.23 -30.61
N LEU A 399 2.23 -20.90 -30.48
CA LEU A 399 1.17 -19.99 -30.04
C LEU A 399 0.98 -18.89 -31.06
N SER A 400 -0.26 -18.54 -31.39
CA SER A 400 -0.58 -17.35 -32.17
C SER A 400 -1.80 -16.60 -31.61
N ASN A 401 -1.70 -15.27 -31.65
CA ASN A 401 -2.82 -14.34 -31.46
C ASN A 401 -3.04 -13.51 -32.73
N SER A 402 -2.47 -13.94 -33.88
CA SER A 402 -2.56 -13.23 -35.16
C SER A 402 -3.90 -13.51 -35.85
N PRO A 403 -4.71 -12.47 -36.19
CA PRO A 403 -5.94 -12.66 -36.99
C PRO A 403 -5.66 -13.31 -38.35
N GLY A 404 -4.50 -13.04 -38.95
CA GLY A 404 -4.11 -13.66 -40.22
C GLY A 404 -3.92 -15.17 -40.10
N VAL A 405 -3.33 -15.64 -39.00
CA VAL A 405 -3.18 -17.10 -38.72
C VAL A 405 -4.55 -17.74 -38.44
N LEU A 406 -5.43 -17.05 -37.71
CA LEU A 406 -6.81 -17.51 -37.48
C LEU A 406 -7.56 -17.68 -38.82
N ARG A 407 -7.50 -16.71 -39.70
CA ARG A 407 -8.16 -16.76 -41.03
C ARG A 407 -7.59 -17.88 -41.87
N GLU A 408 -6.29 -18.06 -41.95
CA GLU A 408 -5.63 -19.08 -42.76
C GLU A 408 -5.97 -20.48 -42.31
N LEU A 409 -6.01 -20.76 -41.01
CA LEU A 409 -6.23 -22.12 -40.49
C LEU A 409 -7.71 -22.44 -40.27
N TYR A 410 -8.56 -21.46 -39.95
CA TYR A 410 -9.94 -21.70 -39.55
C TYR A 410 -10.96 -21.08 -40.52
N SER A 411 -10.52 -20.22 -41.43
CA SER A 411 -11.41 -19.40 -42.29
C SER A 411 -12.43 -18.56 -41.50
N ILE A 412 -12.05 -18.11 -40.33
CA ILE A 412 -12.86 -17.31 -39.42
C ILE A 412 -12.21 -15.95 -39.25
N GLU A 413 -13.04 -14.88 -39.33
CA GLU A 413 -12.59 -13.56 -38.96
C GLU A 413 -12.64 -13.36 -37.44
N GLU A 414 -11.75 -12.55 -36.93
CA GLU A 414 -11.66 -12.31 -35.47
C GLU A 414 -12.98 -11.78 -34.89
N GLY A 415 -13.70 -10.91 -35.63
CA GLY A 415 -14.99 -10.35 -35.22
C GLY A 415 -16.05 -11.40 -34.94
N ASP A 416 -16.09 -12.46 -35.77
CA ASP A 416 -17.10 -13.52 -35.68
C ASP A 416 -17.02 -14.32 -34.35
N LEU A 417 -15.86 -14.30 -33.68
CA LEU A 417 -15.66 -15.07 -32.45
C LEU A 417 -16.57 -14.63 -31.29
N CYS A 418 -17.04 -13.37 -31.28
CA CYS A 418 -17.99 -12.90 -30.28
C CYS A 418 -19.43 -13.35 -30.56
N GLU A 419 -19.75 -13.70 -31.80
CA GLU A 419 -21.08 -14.17 -32.20
C GLU A 419 -21.25 -15.69 -31.96
N MET A 420 -20.15 -16.40 -31.76
CA MET A 420 -20.12 -17.84 -31.57
C MET A 420 -20.13 -18.24 -30.09
N SER A 421 -20.92 -19.26 -29.74
CA SER A 421 -20.83 -19.83 -28.39
C SER A 421 -19.52 -20.62 -28.20
N SER A 422 -19.06 -20.75 -26.97
CA SER A 422 -17.86 -21.54 -26.64
C SER A 422 -17.96 -23.00 -27.08
N GLU A 423 -19.17 -23.56 -27.15
CA GLU A 423 -19.42 -24.92 -27.63
C GLU A 423 -19.21 -25.02 -29.15
N VAL A 424 -19.70 -24.03 -29.92
CA VAL A 424 -19.50 -23.96 -31.36
C VAL A 424 -18.02 -23.82 -31.69
N ILE A 425 -17.31 -22.95 -31.00
CA ILE A 425 -15.87 -22.75 -31.17
C ILE A 425 -15.10 -24.04 -30.85
N GLY A 426 -15.50 -24.76 -29.79
CA GLY A 426 -14.92 -26.05 -29.46
C GLY A 426 -15.07 -27.08 -30.56
N LYS A 427 -16.28 -27.22 -31.10
CA LYS A 427 -16.56 -28.13 -32.22
C LYS A 427 -15.75 -27.81 -33.50
N ILE A 428 -15.70 -26.51 -33.85
CA ILE A 428 -14.89 -26.04 -34.97
C ILE A 428 -13.41 -26.33 -34.73
N SER A 429 -12.92 -26.04 -33.52
CA SER A 429 -11.53 -26.32 -33.15
C SER A 429 -11.17 -27.79 -33.28
N ASP A 430 -12.03 -28.70 -32.79
CA ASP A 430 -11.80 -30.14 -32.86
C ASP A 430 -11.86 -30.64 -34.31
N TYR A 431 -12.81 -30.14 -35.10
CA TYR A 431 -12.93 -30.47 -36.54
C TYR A 431 -11.68 -30.05 -37.31
N VAL A 432 -11.27 -28.78 -37.24
CA VAL A 432 -10.09 -28.25 -37.94
C VAL A 432 -8.81 -28.98 -37.49
N SER A 433 -8.69 -29.26 -36.17
CA SER A 433 -7.57 -30.02 -35.64
C SER A 433 -7.50 -31.45 -36.22
N SER A 434 -8.64 -32.09 -36.45
CA SER A 434 -8.69 -33.42 -37.07
C SER A 434 -8.32 -33.43 -38.55
N GLU A 435 -8.83 -32.44 -39.31
CA GLU A 435 -8.57 -32.27 -40.74
C GLU A 435 -7.11 -31.90 -41.03
N LEU A 436 -6.52 -31.01 -40.24
CA LEU A 436 -5.16 -30.53 -40.45
C LEU A 436 -4.08 -31.39 -39.75
N ARG A 437 -4.46 -32.42 -38.99
CA ARG A 437 -3.48 -33.29 -38.35
C ARG A 437 -2.66 -34.03 -39.36
N GLY A 438 -1.33 -33.93 -39.27
CA GLY A 438 -0.39 -34.49 -40.22
C GLY A 438 -0.15 -33.62 -41.46
N ALA A 439 -0.83 -32.47 -41.58
CA ALA A 439 -0.56 -31.53 -42.65
C ALA A 439 0.79 -30.85 -42.49
N ASP A 440 1.46 -30.60 -43.60
CA ASP A 440 2.69 -29.82 -43.63
C ASP A 440 2.34 -28.35 -43.67
N LEU A 441 2.97 -27.58 -42.76
CA LEU A 441 2.82 -26.14 -42.65
C LEU A 441 4.17 -25.46 -42.84
N TYR A 442 4.14 -24.27 -43.43
CA TYR A 442 5.26 -23.35 -43.41
C TYR A 442 4.94 -22.23 -42.42
N LEU A 443 5.80 -22.09 -41.40
CA LEU A 443 5.59 -21.13 -40.30
C LEU A 443 6.69 -20.09 -40.29
N GLU A 444 6.29 -18.84 -40.11
CA GLU A 444 7.19 -17.75 -39.74
C GLU A 444 6.85 -17.26 -38.32
N GLY A 445 7.85 -17.18 -37.46
CA GLY A 445 7.61 -16.83 -36.08
C GLY A 445 8.89 -16.58 -35.29
N LEU A 446 8.69 -16.39 -34.00
CA LEU A 446 9.77 -16.18 -33.02
C LEU A 446 9.88 -17.41 -32.12
N LEU A 447 11.00 -18.13 -32.21
CA LEU A 447 11.28 -19.26 -31.32
C LEU A 447 12.03 -18.80 -30.09
N VAL A 448 11.42 -18.96 -28.93
CA VAL A 448 11.90 -18.47 -27.64
C VAL A 448 12.02 -19.58 -26.60
N GLY A 449 12.89 -19.40 -25.62
CA GLY A 449 13.13 -20.34 -24.54
C GLY A 449 14.30 -21.29 -24.82
N ALA A 450 15.09 -21.56 -23.78
CA ALA A 450 16.27 -22.41 -23.91
C ALA A 450 15.93 -23.91 -23.73
N VAL A 451 15.05 -24.25 -22.78
CA VAL A 451 14.67 -25.64 -22.45
C VAL A 451 13.23 -25.93 -22.91
N ASN A 452 12.28 -25.13 -22.48
CA ASN A 452 10.89 -25.23 -22.92
C ASN A 452 10.66 -24.23 -24.05
N LYS A 453 10.93 -24.64 -25.27
CA LYS A 453 10.79 -23.78 -26.44
C LYS A 453 9.31 -23.53 -26.75
N LEU A 454 8.99 -22.27 -27.08
CA LEU A 454 7.70 -21.82 -27.55
C LEU A 454 7.90 -21.07 -28.87
N LEU A 455 7.17 -21.48 -29.92
CA LEU A 455 7.15 -20.78 -31.20
C LEU A 455 5.96 -19.80 -31.23
N LEU A 456 6.23 -18.52 -31.27
CA LEU A 456 5.21 -17.49 -31.44
C LEU A 456 4.98 -17.29 -32.95
N ILE A 457 3.85 -17.79 -33.46
CA ILE A 457 3.56 -17.78 -34.91
C ILE A 457 3.02 -16.42 -35.32
N HIS A 458 3.65 -15.80 -36.30
CA HIS A 458 3.22 -14.56 -36.94
C HIS A 458 2.50 -14.81 -38.26
N ARG A 459 2.95 -15.80 -39.02
CA ARG A 459 2.36 -16.22 -40.30
C ARG A 459 2.38 -17.75 -40.45
N VAL A 460 1.40 -18.24 -41.15
CA VAL A 460 1.29 -19.65 -41.50
C VAL A 460 0.84 -19.78 -42.96
N LYS A 461 1.27 -20.83 -43.61
CA LYS A 461 0.78 -21.28 -44.92
C LYS A 461 0.65 -22.78 -44.87
N VAL A 462 -0.52 -23.29 -45.22
CA VAL A 462 -0.75 -24.72 -45.42
C VAL A 462 -0.13 -25.13 -46.77
N LEU A 463 0.70 -26.18 -46.81
CA LEU A 463 1.47 -26.61 -47.96
C LEU A 463 0.73 -27.67 -48.79
#